data_3b86d67ca78ff82ac75c30a13afe8a75
#
_entry.id   3b86d67ca78ff82ac75c30a13afe8a75
#
_cell.length_a   1.000
_cell.length_b   1.000
_cell.length_c   1.000
_cell.angle_alpha   90.00
_cell.angle_beta   90.00
_cell.angle_gamma   90.00
#
_symmetry.space_group_name_H-M   'P 1'
#
loop_
_entity.id
_entity.type
_entity.pdbx_description
1 polymer ?
#
loop_
_entity_poly.entity_id
_entity_poly.type
_entity_poly.pdbx_seq_one_letter_code
_entity_poly.pdbx_strand_id
1 'polypeptide(L)'
;MKSKGLAAIVVLILLSANSFAQNNEKRFGFEFNSGASFATKKIDGANLNTGYGFEGVLHYRFMPHLGAYAGWGWNKFGADNSFAGNDICFEETGYVFGLNFNHPINNSKLRYYVRAGGLYNHIETENADGDIIHDTGHGLGYQVAGGLDIELGKNWSLTPGLKFNSLSRDSDYEGVSKQLDYQYLSVRVGVLKKF
;
A
#
# COMPACT_ATOMS: atom_id res chain seq x y z
N MET A 1 26.31 18.96 8.61
CA MET A 1 26.63 17.97 9.66
C MET A 1 25.48 17.02 10.02
N LYS A 2 24.27 17.13 9.46
CA LYS A 2 23.10 16.28 9.86
C LYS A 2 22.99 14.92 9.14
N SER A 3 23.69 14.70 8.02
CA SER A 3 23.59 13.44 7.24
C SER A 3 24.40 12.26 7.83
N LYS A 4 25.47 12.55 8.58
CA LYS A 4 26.32 11.51 9.17
C LYS A 4 25.65 10.74 10.32
N GLY A 5 24.72 11.38 11.04
CA GLY A 5 23.95 10.74 12.11
C GLY A 5 22.93 9.74 11.58
N LEU A 6 22.25 10.07 10.47
CA LEU A 6 21.25 9.19 9.85
C LEU A 6 21.92 7.92 9.28
N ALA A 7 23.08 8.06 8.63
CA ALA A 7 23.84 6.92 8.12
C ALA A 7 24.32 5.97 9.25
N ALA A 8 24.75 6.54 10.39
CA ALA A 8 25.15 5.74 11.55
C ALA A 8 23.98 4.97 12.18
N ILE A 9 22.78 5.55 12.23
CA ILE A 9 21.56 4.89 12.74
C ILE A 9 21.17 3.73 11.80
N VAL A 10 21.21 3.93 10.48
CA VAL A 10 20.92 2.88 9.49
C VAL A 10 21.93 1.73 9.60
N VAL A 11 23.21 2.02 9.78
CA VAL A 11 24.27 1.00 9.97
C VAL A 11 24.09 0.24 11.29
N LEU A 12 23.71 0.92 12.39
CA LEU A 12 23.40 0.28 13.67
C LEU A 12 22.18 -0.65 13.60
N ILE A 13 21.15 -0.26 12.87
CA ILE A 13 19.97 -1.10 12.61
C ILE A 13 20.35 -2.33 11.77
N LEU A 14 21.21 -2.17 10.76
CA LEU A 14 21.69 -3.27 9.93
C LEU A 14 22.62 -4.22 10.70
N LEU A 15 23.42 -3.72 11.64
CA LEU A 15 24.29 -4.54 12.48
C LEU A 15 23.53 -5.29 13.58
N SER A 16 22.46 -4.72 14.14
CA SER A 16 21.61 -5.40 15.11
C SER A 16 20.80 -6.55 14.50
N ALA A 17 20.53 -6.52 13.20
CA ALA A 17 19.83 -7.60 12.48
C ALA A 17 20.63 -8.94 12.49
N ASN A 18 21.94 -8.91 12.59
CA ASN A 18 22.78 -10.11 12.61
C ASN A 18 22.77 -10.85 13.95
N SER A 19 22.37 -10.22 15.06
CA SER A 19 22.36 -10.86 16.39
C SER A 19 21.14 -11.77 16.62
N PHE A 20 20.13 -11.71 15.75
CA PHE A 20 18.91 -12.55 15.83
C PHE A 20 18.92 -13.77 14.91
N ALA A 21 20.03 -14.03 14.22
CA ALA A 21 20.14 -15.08 13.21
C ALA A 21 20.23 -16.52 13.77
N GLN A 22 20.13 -16.74 15.09
CA GLN A 22 20.25 -18.06 15.69
C GLN A 22 18.96 -18.89 15.77
N ASN A 23 17.80 -18.34 15.44
CA ASN A 23 16.59 -19.11 15.24
C ASN A 23 16.30 -19.20 13.72
N ASN A 24 16.16 -20.41 13.19
CA ASN A 24 15.83 -20.73 11.79
C ASN A 24 14.46 -20.16 11.31
N GLU A 25 13.88 -19.23 12.02
CA GLU A 25 12.63 -18.58 11.68
C GLU A 25 12.86 -17.38 10.78
N LYS A 26 12.43 -17.49 9.53
CA LYS A 26 12.45 -16.40 8.55
C LYS A 26 11.55 -15.26 9.02
N ARG A 27 12.17 -14.15 9.41
CA ARG A 27 11.47 -13.00 9.98
C ARG A 27 11.20 -11.89 8.97
N PHE A 28 11.97 -11.86 7.90
CA PHE A 28 11.81 -10.88 6.83
C PHE A 28 11.06 -11.46 5.64
N GLY A 29 10.38 -10.62 4.91
CA GLY A 29 9.74 -10.95 3.66
C GLY A 29 9.61 -9.74 2.75
N PHE A 30 9.56 -9.99 1.45
CA PHE A 30 9.19 -9.01 0.46
C PHE A 30 7.97 -9.53 -0.31
N GLU A 31 6.95 -8.70 -0.43
CA GLU A 31 5.74 -8.98 -1.17
C GLU A 31 5.58 -7.96 -2.29
N PHE A 32 5.26 -8.44 -3.46
CA PHE A 32 4.70 -7.63 -4.54
C PHE A 32 3.26 -8.06 -4.78
N ASN A 33 2.32 -7.14 -4.76
CA ASN A 33 0.92 -7.42 -5.04
C ASN A 33 0.35 -6.44 -6.05
N SER A 34 -0.64 -6.89 -6.81
CA SER A 34 -1.35 -6.09 -7.80
C SER A 34 -2.79 -6.55 -7.92
N GLY A 35 -3.66 -5.71 -8.48
CA GLY A 35 -5.06 -6.09 -8.71
C GLY A 35 -5.96 -4.94 -9.10
N ALA A 36 -7.25 -5.28 -9.21
CA ALA A 36 -8.31 -4.34 -9.55
C ALA A 36 -8.79 -3.57 -8.31
N SER A 37 -9.17 -2.32 -8.51
CA SER A 37 -9.66 -1.40 -7.49
C SER A 37 -11.02 -0.83 -7.88
N PHE A 38 -11.90 -0.69 -6.88
CA PHE A 38 -13.28 -0.22 -7.04
C PHE A 38 -13.51 0.93 -6.08
N ALA A 39 -13.74 2.12 -6.61
CA ALA A 39 -14.02 3.30 -5.79
C ALA A 39 -15.31 3.09 -4.99
N THR A 40 -15.27 3.44 -3.71
CA THR A 40 -16.43 3.38 -2.80
C THR A 40 -17.07 4.74 -2.58
N LYS A 41 -16.37 5.81 -3.00
CA LYS A 41 -16.85 7.18 -3.03
C LYS A 41 -16.57 7.84 -4.38
N LYS A 42 -17.37 8.83 -4.70
CA LYS A 42 -17.11 9.76 -5.80
C LYS A 42 -16.02 10.76 -5.40
N ILE A 43 -15.21 11.17 -6.34
CA ILE A 43 -14.27 12.28 -6.13
C ILE A 43 -14.94 13.57 -6.63
N ASP A 44 -15.29 14.46 -5.71
CA ASP A 44 -15.99 15.73 -5.98
C ASP A 44 -17.14 15.59 -7.00
N GLY A 45 -17.97 14.54 -6.78
CA GLY A 45 -19.12 14.22 -7.65
C GLY A 45 -18.79 13.35 -8.87
N ALA A 46 -17.52 13.18 -9.26
CA ALA A 46 -17.12 12.34 -10.37
C ALA A 46 -17.23 10.85 -10.02
N ASN A 47 -17.81 10.06 -10.92
CA ASN A 47 -17.78 8.62 -10.86
C ASN A 47 -16.43 8.12 -11.37
N LEU A 48 -15.80 7.23 -10.62
CA LEU A 48 -14.56 6.60 -11.03
C LEU A 48 -14.84 5.25 -11.69
N ASN A 49 -14.14 4.99 -12.78
CA ASN A 49 -14.15 3.70 -13.46
C ASN A 49 -13.43 2.65 -12.61
N THR A 50 -13.43 1.38 -13.02
CA THR A 50 -12.60 0.37 -12.36
C THR A 50 -11.13 0.75 -12.50
N GLY A 51 -10.45 0.83 -11.38
CA GLY A 51 -9.02 1.15 -11.30
C GLY A 51 -8.14 -0.08 -11.16
N TYR A 52 -6.85 0.15 -11.15
CA TYR A 52 -5.84 -0.88 -10.89
C TYR A 52 -4.65 -0.28 -10.15
N GLY A 53 -3.87 -1.16 -9.51
CA GLY A 53 -2.71 -0.69 -8.80
C GLY A 53 -1.83 -1.83 -8.31
N PHE A 54 -0.69 -1.45 -7.71
CA PHE A 54 0.27 -2.40 -7.16
C PHE A 54 0.96 -1.83 -5.93
N GLU A 55 1.57 -2.72 -5.14
CA GLU A 55 2.41 -2.38 -3.99
C GLU A 55 3.61 -3.32 -3.91
N GLY A 56 4.76 -2.76 -3.51
CA GLY A 56 5.92 -3.48 -3.03
C GLY A 56 6.08 -3.27 -1.53
N VAL A 57 6.08 -4.34 -0.75
CA VAL A 57 6.01 -4.29 0.72
C VAL A 57 7.08 -5.15 1.36
N LEU A 58 7.85 -4.58 2.26
CA LEU A 58 8.75 -5.27 3.16
C LEU A 58 8.03 -5.62 4.45
N HIS A 59 8.19 -6.84 4.92
CA HIS A 59 7.62 -7.37 6.15
C HIS A 59 8.72 -7.72 7.15
N TYR A 60 8.48 -7.41 8.42
CA TYR A 60 9.29 -7.88 9.53
C TYR A 60 8.42 -8.47 10.63
N ARG A 61 8.59 -9.78 10.90
CA ARG A 61 7.88 -10.50 11.95
C ARG A 61 8.66 -10.45 13.26
N PHE A 62 8.15 -9.76 14.26
CA PHE A 62 8.78 -9.62 15.58
C PHE A 62 8.17 -10.55 16.64
N MET A 63 6.96 -11.10 16.41
CA MET A 63 6.30 -12.12 17.24
C MET A 63 5.78 -13.27 16.37
N PRO A 64 5.40 -14.43 16.91
CA PRO A 64 4.94 -15.58 16.11
C PRO A 64 3.80 -15.26 15.13
N HIS A 65 2.91 -14.35 15.51
CA HIS A 65 1.74 -13.97 14.70
C HIS A 65 1.68 -12.48 14.35
N LEU A 66 2.62 -11.66 14.83
CA LEU A 66 2.59 -10.22 14.65
C LEU A 66 3.88 -9.71 14.03
N GLY A 67 3.75 -8.86 13.05
CA GLY A 67 4.83 -8.18 12.37
C GLY A 67 4.47 -6.74 12.02
N ALA A 68 5.47 -6.02 11.53
CA ALA A 68 5.31 -4.73 10.91
C ALA A 68 5.51 -4.85 9.39
N TYR A 69 4.96 -3.90 8.66
CA TYR A 69 5.24 -3.76 7.24
C TYR A 69 5.47 -2.31 6.87
N ALA A 70 6.26 -2.10 5.82
CA ALA A 70 6.43 -0.81 5.17
C ALA A 70 6.67 -1.02 3.68
N GLY A 71 6.20 -0.11 2.86
CA GLY A 71 6.32 -0.26 1.42
C GLY A 71 5.94 1.00 0.67
N TRP A 72 5.80 0.81 -0.64
CA TRP A 72 5.36 1.84 -1.56
C TRP A 72 4.28 1.26 -2.48
N GLY A 73 3.28 2.08 -2.79
CA GLY A 73 2.16 1.70 -3.62
C GLY A 73 1.74 2.78 -4.60
N TRP A 74 1.05 2.33 -5.62
CA TRP A 74 0.45 3.14 -6.65
C TRP A 74 -0.90 2.57 -7.05
N ASN A 75 -1.89 3.43 -7.30
CA ASN A 75 -3.23 3.05 -7.76
C ASN A 75 -3.84 4.14 -8.63
N LYS A 76 -4.44 3.76 -9.76
CA LYS A 76 -5.01 4.68 -10.75
C LYS A 76 -6.48 4.38 -11.02
N PHE A 77 -7.29 5.43 -11.10
CA PHE A 77 -8.67 5.40 -11.58
C PHE A 77 -8.85 6.40 -12.71
N GLY A 78 -9.61 6.01 -13.74
CA GLY A 78 -10.11 6.92 -14.74
C GLY A 78 -11.48 7.50 -14.36
N ALA A 79 -11.79 8.67 -14.87
CA ALA A 79 -13.11 9.30 -14.79
C ALA A 79 -13.47 9.93 -16.14
N ASP A 80 -14.60 9.52 -16.74
CA ASP A 80 -15.05 10.04 -18.03
C ASP A 80 -15.37 11.55 -17.95
N ASN A 81 -15.93 11.97 -16.81
CA ASN A 81 -16.24 13.37 -16.51
C ASN A 81 -15.87 13.68 -15.06
N SER A 82 -15.18 14.78 -14.82
CA SER A 82 -14.81 15.25 -13.47
C SER A 82 -14.78 16.79 -13.41
N PHE A 83 -14.55 17.33 -12.22
CA PHE A 83 -14.34 18.77 -12.03
C PHE A 83 -13.09 19.29 -12.77
N ALA A 84 -12.13 18.42 -13.09
CA ALA A 84 -10.89 18.76 -13.80
C ALA A 84 -11.00 18.57 -15.32
N GLY A 85 -12.15 18.13 -15.83
CA GLY A 85 -12.38 17.91 -17.26
C GLY A 85 -12.90 16.52 -17.61
N ASN A 86 -12.79 16.17 -18.88
CA ASN A 86 -13.14 14.87 -19.43
C ASN A 86 -11.91 13.99 -19.54
N ASP A 87 -12.10 12.65 -19.47
CA ASP A 87 -11.03 11.64 -19.61
C ASP A 87 -9.84 11.88 -18.65
N ILE A 88 -10.16 12.23 -17.41
CA ILE A 88 -9.21 12.51 -16.35
C ILE A 88 -8.83 11.23 -15.62
N CYS A 89 -7.55 11.11 -15.23
CA CYS A 89 -7.09 10.07 -14.33
C CYS A 89 -6.72 10.65 -12.96
N PHE A 90 -7.04 9.87 -11.91
CA PHE A 90 -6.63 10.15 -10.54
C PHE A 90 -5.68 9.03 -10.09
N GLU A 91 -4.46 9.40 -9.70
CA GLU A 91 -3.42 8.47 -9.24
C GLU A 91 -3.11 8.73 -7.78
N GLU A 92 -3.12 7.67 -6.98
CA GLU A 92 -2.63 7.67 -5.60
C GLU A 92 -1.25 7.04 -5.56
N THR A 93 -0.27 7.76 -5.05
CA THR A 93 1.12 7.31 -4.95
C THR A 93 1.70 7.63 -3.58
N GLY A 94 2.47 6.71 -3.02
CA GLY A 94 3.22 6.99 -1.79
C GLY A 94 3.50 5.77 -0.93
N TYR A 95 3.71 6.02 0.35
CA TYR A 95 4.20 5.04 1.31
C TYR A 95 3.07 4.42 2.11
N VAL A 96 3.21 3.13 2.38
CA VAL A 96 2.30 2.34 3.21
C VAL A 96 3.06 1.74 4.38
N PHE A 97 2.47 1.70 5.57
CA PHE A 97 3.11 1.14 6.76
C PHE A 97 2.09 0.71 7.80
N GLY A 98 2.43 -0.26 8.63
CA GLY A 98 1.50 -0.71 9.67
C GLY A 98 1.88 -2.03 10.31
N LEU A 99 0.87 -2.68 10.88
CA LEU A 99 0.97 -3.97 11.54
C LEU A 99 0.31 -5.06 10.70
N ASN A 100 0.92 -6.22 10.70
CA ASN A 100 0.44 -7.42 10.03
C ASN A 100 0.27 -8.55 11.04
N PHE A 101 -0.95 -9.01 11.23
CA PHE A 101 -1.26 -10.24 11.96
C PHE A 101 -1.38 -11.39 10.96
N ASN A 102 -0.72 -12.53 11.26
CA ASN A 102 -0.72 -13.71 10.40
C ASN A 102 -0.84 -14.96 11.26
N HIS A 103 -1.87 -15.79 11.04
CA HIS A 103 -2.15 -16.95 11.84
C HIS A 103 -2.38 -18.20 10.97
N PRO A 104 -1.76 -19.37 11.29
CA PRO A 104 -1.97 -20.61 10.54
C PRO A 104 -3.40 -21.13 10.70
N ILE A 105 -3.90 -21.74 9.64
CA ILE A 105 -5.20 -22.44 9.65
C ILE A 105 -4.93 -23.93 9.86
N ASN A 106 -5.09 -24.41 11.08
CA ASN A 106 -4.79 -25.79 11.47
C ASN A 106 -3.34 -26.18 11.06
N ASN A 107 -3.13 -27.46 10.74
CA ASN A 107 -1.85 -27.98 10.23
C ASN A 107 -1.74 -27.89 8.70
N SER A 108 -2.39 -26.92 8.07
CA SER A 108 -2.37 -26.74 6.62
C SER A 108 -1.25 -25.78 6.16
N LYS A 109 -1.02 -25.69 4.85
CA LYS A 109 -0.16 -24.69 4.23
C LYS A 109 -0.83 -23.32 4.09
N LEU A 110 -2.00 -23.14 4.70
CA LEU A 110 -2.80 -21.92 4.65
C LEU A 110 -2.62 -21.13 5.94
N ARG A 111 -2.50 -19.85 5.81
CA ARG A 111 -2.55 -18.86 6.89
C ARG A 111 -3.53 -17.77 6.47
N TYR A 112 -4.24 -17.17 7.41
CA TYR A 112 -4.92 -15.92 7.13
C TYR A 112 -4.08 -14.76 7.64
N TYR A 113 -4.19 -13.61 6.98
CA TYR A 113 -3.58 -12.37 7.45
C TYR A 113 -4.61 -11.26 7.58
N VAL A 114 -4.32 -10.34 8.52
CA VAL A 114 -5.01 -9.06 8.65
C VAL A 114 -3.96 -7.99 8.80
N ARG A 115 -4.08 -6.92 8.04
CA ARG A 115 -3.19 -5.76 8.09
C ARG A 115 -4.00 -4.51 8.40
N ALA A 116 -3.44 -3.64 9.22
CA ALA A 116 -3.97 -2.31 9.48
C ALA A 116 -2.81 -1.32 9.59
N GLY A 117 -2.97 -0.15 9.00
CA GLY A 117 -1.90 0.84 9.00
C GLY A 117 -2.26 2.16 8.37
N GLY A 118 -1.23 2.99 8.21
CA GLY A 118 -1.29 4.30 7.60
C GLY A 118 -0.84 4.30 6.15
N LEU A 119 -1.30 5.32 5.46
CA LEU A 119 -0.83 5.77 4.15
C LEU A 119 -0.17 7.13 4.35
N TYR A 120 0.92 7.39 3.64
CA TYR A 120 1.47 8.73 3.48
C TYR A 120 1.64 8.99 2.00
N ASN A 121 0.51 9.31 1.36
CA ASN A 121 0.34 9.34 -0.08
C ASN A 121 -0.14 10.72 -0.54
N HIS A 122 0.01 10.97 -1.83
CA HIS A 122 -0.59 12.11 -2.54
C HIS A 122 -1.51 11.61 -3.66
N ILE A 123 -2.33 12.52 -4.17
CA ILE A 123 -3.20 12.26 -5.31
C ILE A 123 -2.77 13.20 -6.43
N GLU A 124 -2.39 12.61 -7.55
CA GLU A 124 -2.12 13.32 -8.81
C GLU A 124 -3.36 13.24 -9.71
N THR A 125 -3.63 14.33 -10.39
CA THR A 125 -4.67 14.41 -11.41
C THR A 125 -3.99 14.58 -12.76
N GLU A 126 -4.26 13.67 -13.70
CA GLU A 126 -3.71 13.67 -15.04
C GLU A 126 -4.79 13.96 -16.08
N ASN A 127 -4.44 14.71 -17.11
CA ASN A 127 -5.30 14.94 -18.27
C ASN A 127 -5.29 13.73 -19.23
N ALA A 128 -6.06 13.82 -20.32
CA ALA A 128 -6.13 12.78 -21.36
C ALA A 128 -4.79 12.51 -22.07
N ASP A 129 -3.89 13.47 -22.09
CA ASP A 129 -2.55 13.35 -22.70
C ASP A 129 -1.53 12.72 -21.73
N GLY A 130 -1.90 12.51 -20.46
CA GLY A 130 -1.05 11.95 -19.43
C GLY A 130 -0.19 12.97 -18.69
N ASP A 131 -0.46 14.26 -18.88
CA ASP A 131 0.23 15.32 -18.14
C ASP A 131 -0.39 15.51 -16.75
N ILE A 132 0.46 15.62 -15.73
CA ILE A 132 0.01 15.95 -14.37
C ILE A 132 -0.41 17.42 -14.36
N ILE A 133 -1.71 17.65 -14.16
CA ILE A 133 -2.31 18.99 -14.08
C ILE A 133 -2.48 19.47 -12.64
N HIS A 134 -2.45 18.55 -11.67
CA HIS A 134 -2.54 18.87 -10.25
C HIS A 134 -1.94 17.77 -9.37
N ASP A 135 -1.33 18.16 -8.22
CA ASP A 135 -0.79 17.30 -7.17
C ASP A 135 -1.21 17.86 -5.79
N THR A 136 -1.84 17.03 -4.97
CA THR A 136 -2.31 17.42 -3.63
C THR A 136 -1.20 17.52 -2.57
N GLY A 137 0.02 17.08 -2.89
CA GLY A 137 1.06 16.80 -1.92
C GLY A 137 0.70 15.63 -1.00
N HIS A 138 1.68 15.15 -0.25
CA HIS A 138 1.51 13.99 0.63
C HIS A 138 0.66 14.31 1.86
N GLY A 139 -0.15 13.32 2.29
CA GLY A 139 -0.90 13.37 3.53
C GLY A 139 -1.23 12.01 4.10
N LEU A 140 -1.72 12.01 5.32
CA LEU A 140 -2.03 10.79 6.05
C LEU A 140 -3.41 10.26 5.67
N GLY A 141 -3.46 8.98 5.40
CA GLY A 141 -4.65 8.16 5.26
C GLY A 141 -4.50 6.87 6.04
N TYR A 142 -5.41 5.93 5.82
CA TYR A 142 -5.34 4.61 6.44
C TYR A 142 -5.70 3.51 5.45
N GLN A 143 -5.21 2.30 5.76
CA GLN A 143 -5.57 1.09 5.03
C GLN A 143 -5.86 -0.07 5.97
N VAL A 144 -6.77 -0.94 5.54
CA VAL A 144 -7.03 -2.24 6.16
C VAL A 144 -7.05 -3.30 5.05
N ALA A 145 -6.38 -4.42 5.29
CA ALA A 145 -6.37 -5.52 4.34
C ALA A 145 -6.51 -6.86 5.04
N GLY A 146 -7.03 -7.86 4.33
CA GLY A 146 -7.12 -9.22 4.82
C GLY A 146 -7.15 -10.22 3.68
N GLY A 147 -6.65 -11.41 3.93
CA GLY A 147 -6.57 -12.44 2.92
C GLY A 147 -5.92 -13.73 3.41
N LEU A 148 -5.45 -14.52 2.45
CA LEU A 148 -4.77 -15.78 2.70
C LEU A 148 -3.29 -15.69 2.31
N ASP A 149 -2.44 -16.33 3.09
CA ASP A 149 -1.03 -16.61 2.77
C ASP A 149 -0.96 -18.12 2.48
N ILE A 150 -0.86 -18.47 1.20
CA ILE A 150 -0.85 -19.84 0.68
C ILE A 150 0.60 -20.26 0.41
N GLU A 151 1.16 -21.12 1.22
CA GLU A 151 2.55 -21.54 1.08
C GLU A 151 2.75 -22.44 -0.13
N LEU A 152 3.58 -21.98 -1.09
CA LEU A 152 3.95 -22.70 -2.32
C LEU A 152 5.23 -23.53 -2.19
N GLY A 153 5.93 -23.42 -1.06
CA GLY A 153 7.23 -24.05 -0.83
C GLY A 153 8.42 -23.15 -1.16
N LYS A 154 9.62 -23.55 -0.71
CA LYS A 154 10.88 -22.78 -0.88
C LYS A 154 10.76 -21.32 -0.39
N ASN A 155 9.94 -21.08 0.64
CA ASN A 155 9.65 -19.75 1.23
C ASN A 155 8.88 -18.78 0.33
N TRP A 156 8.22 -19.26 -0.68
CA TRP A 156 7.30 -18.51 -1.51
C TRP A 156 5.87 -18.75 -1.04
N SER A 157 5.07 -17.71 -1.07
CA SER A 157 3.63 -17.76 -0.82
C SER A 157 2.88 -16.94 -1.85
N LEU A 158 1.66 -17.38 -2.15
CA LEU A 158 0.65 -16.59 -2.87
C LEU A 158 -0.24 -15.90 -1.83
N THR A 159 -0.52 -14.61 -2.02
CA THR A 159 -1.27 -13.79 -1.05
C THR A 159 -2.50 -13.12 -1.68
N PRO A 160 -3.55 -13.92 -2.04
CA PRO A 160 -4.82 -13.33 -2.45
C PRO A 160 -5.50 -12.63 -1.26
N GLY A 161 -6.12 -11.45 -1.53
CA GLY A 161 -6.78 -10.70 -0.48
C GLY A 161 -7.60 -9.51 -0.96
N LEU A 162 -8.23 -8.88 0.00
CA LEU A 162 -8.97 -7.64 -0.14
C LEU A 162 -8.23 -6.53 0.62
N LYS A 163 -8.26 -5.32 0.09
CA LYS A 163 -7.67 -4.14 0.71
C LYS A 163 -8.62 -2.96 0.56
N PHE A 164 -8.84 -2.25 1.65
CA PHE A 164 -9.54 -0.98 1.68
C PHE A 164 -8.55 0.14 2.00
N ASN A 165 -8.56 1.18 1.18
CA ASN A 165 -7.80 2.41 1.37
C ASN A 165 -8.73 3.59 1.54
N SER A 166 -8.33 4.54 2.38
CA SER A 166 -9.01 5.82 2.56
C SER A 166 -7.97 6.92 2.74
N LEU A 167 -7.96 7.86 1.80
CA LEU A 167 -7.13 9.05 1.80
C LEU A 167 -8.02 10.25 1.46
N SER A 168 -7.96 11.31 2.27
CA SER A 168 -8.65 12.57 2.00
C SER A 168 -7.62 13.68 1.89
N ARG A 169 -7.67 14.46 0.80
CA ARG A 169 -6.73 15.53 0.51
C ARG A 169 -7.48 16.76 0.02
N ASP A 170 -7.06 17.91 0.49
CA ASP A 170 -7.51 19.17 -0.08
C ASP A 170 -6.68 19.49 -1.33
N SER A 171 -7.34 19.92 -2.38
CA SER A 171 -6.78 20.30 -3.66
C SER A 171 -7.25 21.72 -4.01
N ASP A 172 -6.33 22.58 -4.40
CA ASP A 172 -6.67 23.90 -4.92
C ASP A 172 -6.67 23.83 -6.45
N TYR A 173 -7.88 23.83 -7.05
CA TYR A 173 -8.06 23.80 -8.49
C TYR A 173 -8.66 25.12 -8.95
N GLU A 174 -7.91 25.88 -9.77
CA GLU A 174 -8.30 27.21 -10.28
C GLU A 174 -8.74 28.21 -9.19
N GLY A 175 -8.11 28.15 -8.00
CA GLY A 175 -8.42 29.01 -6.86
C GLY A 175 -9.67 28.58 -6.06
N VAL A 176 -10.21 27.38 -6.33
CA VAL A 176 -11.30 26.75 -5.57
C VAL A 176 -10.76 25.54 -4.84
N SER A 177 -10.85 25.57 -3.50
CA SER A 177 -10.46 24.42 -2.68
C SER A 177 -11.48 23.28 -2.85
N LYS A 178 -11.01 22.10 -3.24
CA LYS A 178 -11.75 20.86 -3.43
C LYS A 178 -11.23 19.80 -2.49
N GLN A 179 -12.13 19.09 -1.80
CA GLN A 179 -11.76 17.93 -1.00
C GLN A 179 -11.87 16.65 -1.84
N LEU A 180 -10.75 15.99 -2.05
CA LEU A 180 -10.65 14.72 -2.77
C LEU A 180 -10.71 13.57 -1.78
N ASP A 181 -11.85 12.89 -1.71
CA ASP A 181 -12.04 11.68 -0.90
C ASP A 181 -11.71 10.43 -1.72
N TYR A 182 -10.49 10.00 -1.68
CA TYR A 182 -10.01 8.83 -2.42
C TYR A 182 -10.19 7.56 -1.58
N GLN A 183 -11.35 6.92 -1.74
CA GLN A 183 -11.71 5.71 -1.01
C GLN A 183 -12.04 4.58 -1.97
N TYR A 184 -11.45 3.40 -1.72
CA TYR A 184 -11.65 2.26 -2.59
C TYR A 184 -11.40 0.92 -1.92
N LEU A 185 -12.03 -0.13 -2.47
CA LEU A 185 -11.77 -1.53 -2.19
C LEU A 185 -11.00 -2.13 -3.35
N SER A 186 -9.93 -2.89 -3.05
CA SER A 186 -9.17 -3.62 -4.06
C SER A 186 -9.25 -5.13 -3.84
N VAL A 187 -9.33 -5.85 -4.93
CA VAL A 187 -9.06 -7.30 -4.99
C VAL A 187 -7.63 -7.47 -5.46
N ARG A 188 -6.77 -8.03 -4.63
CA ARG A 188 -5.33 -8.13 -4.87
C ARG A 188 -4.84 -9.57 -4.86
N VAL A 189 -3.84 -9.83 -5.67
CA VAL A 189 -3.04 -11.07 -5.61
C VAL A 189 -1.59 -10.68 -5.50
N GLY A 190 -0.90 -11.23 -4.50
CA GLY A 190 0.51 -10.97 -4.27
C GLY A 190 1.34 -12.23 -4.27
N VAL A 191 2.64 -12.03 -4.44
CA VAL A 191 3.67 -13.05 -4.25
C VAL A 191 4.61 -12.58 -3.16
N LEU A 192 4.72 -13.37 -2.10
CA LEU A 192 5.56 -13.10 -0.93
C LEU A 192 6.75 -14.06 -0.91
N LYS A 193 7.96 -13.52 -0.80
CA LYS A 193 9.19 -14.27 -0.51
C LYS A 193 9.61 -14.01 0.92
N LYS A 194 9.78 -15.09 1.72
CA LYS A 194 10.28 -15.06 3.12
C LYS A 194 11.76 -15.41 3.15
N PHE A 195 12.56 -14.72 3.97
CA PHE A 195 14.01 -14.94 4.11
C PHE A 195 14.52 -14.57 5.51
#